data_995fce6f32f1e98b17c25336b1ac54c7
#
_entry.id   995fce6f32f1e98b17c25336b1ac54c7
#
_cell.length_a   1.000
_cell.length_b   1.000
_cell.length_c   1.000
_cell.angle_alpha   90.00
_cell.angle_beta   90.00
_cell.angle_gamma   90.00
#
_symmetry.space_group_name_H-M   'P 1'
#
loop_
_entity.id
_entity.type
_entity.pdbx_description
1 polymer ?
#
loop_
_entity_poly.entity_id
_entity_poly.type
_entity_poly.pdbx_seq_one_letter_code
_entity_poly.pdbx_strand_id
1 'polypeptide(L)'
;MSSQPVRKWGTCLEIDSHQSTGISTSIDPNGFCHGLSTADTPLSCVFCILRPQPRFGWTTTNVLQYRRNMNEMYKPLMARSLEERQSITWEACREAVLPGPVSHISAVDMWKVEQPLQTSFVSDKLHVTVSDPRLSRLASPDAYVHCWSGLDSRHIRYTTDGIGVLNAEATWALMAKGTQVDGLTELGESMIRHGRTTESKLRDFVENETFQCKAKCYDALTLMDSRSDSPKETQTRLCLYSYGLWGFTSNYSVPGISFDNGAAITLDLADPELLIGIEYDGDHHRTDRTQWRRDAWKRRQLESMGWTVVSVTQLDLSDEPHRAAFAMNIAAIRARKLGRPIALSTPLPWRKVACRMRRMRRI
;
A
#
# COMPACT_ATOMS: atom_id res chain seq x y z
N MET A 1 0.44 31.84 27.59
CA MET A 1 -0.10 30.49 27.56
C MET A 1 -1.48 30.57 26.90
N SER A 2 -1.55 30.39 25.60
CA SER A 2 -2.80 30.45 24.84
C SER A 2 -2.83 29.22 23.94
N SER A 3 -3.66 28.26 24.33
CA SER A 3 -3.97 27.06 23.56
C SER A 3 -4.88 27.41 22.39
N GLN A 4 -4.41 27.23 21.17
CA GLN A 4 -5.29 27.27 20.00
C GLN A 4 -6.07 25.96 19.88
N PRO A 5 -7.36 26.00 19.51
CA PRO A 5 -8.18 24.81 19.38
C PRO A 5 -7.93 24.09 18.05
N VAL A 6 -7.78 22.79 18.13
CA VAL A 6 -7.82 21.87 17.01
C VAL A 6 -9.17 22.03 16.29
N ARG A 7 -9.15 22.43 15.03
CA ARG A 7 -10.36 22.47 14.19
C ARG A 7 -10.89 21.05 13.99
N LYS A 8 -12.01 20.73 14.61
CA LYS A 8 -12.85 19.59 14.28
C LYS A 8 -13.37 19.79 12.85
N TRP A 9 -13.19 18.80 12.02
CA TRP A 9 -13.74 18.75 10.66
C TRP A 9 -15.25 18.80 10.71
N GLY A 10 -15.83 19.72 9.91
CA GLY A 10 -17.23 20.10 10.00
C GLY A 10 -18.22 18.96 9.75
N THR A 11 -19.22 18.94 10.58
CA THR A 11 -20.49 18.25 10.40
C THR A 11 -21.13 18.65 9.07
N CYS A 12 -21.65 17.65 8.33
CA CYS A 12 -22.53 17.84 7.19
C CYS A 12 -23.58 18.93 7.47
N LEU A 13 -23.70 19.86 6.51
CA LEU A 13 -24.85 20.74 6.43
C LEU A 13 -26.11 19.90 6.13
N GLU A 14 -27.08 19.94 7.03
CA GLU A 14 -28.44 19.48 6.76
C GLU A 14 -29.00 20.28 5.57
N ILE A 15 -29.32 19.56 4.51
CA ILE A 15 -30.14 20.10 3.43
C ILE A 15 -31.58 19.70 3.76
N ASP A 16 -32.40 20.72 3.97
CA ASP A 16 -33.84 20.61 4.26
C ASP A 16 -34.55 19.73 3.22
N SER A 17 -35.34 18.82 3.76
CA SER A 17 -36.12 17.84 3.02
C SER A 17 -37.37 18.49 2.41
N HIS A 18 -37.40 18.64 1.10
CA HIS A 18 -38.63 18.47 0.33
C HIS A 18 -38.33 18.01 -1.09
N GLN A 19 -38.65 16.78 -1.32
CA GLN A 19 -38.92 15.97 -2.50
C GLN A 19 -38.00 14.77 -2.68
N SER A 20 -38.62 13.65 -2.44
CA SER A 20 -38.18 12.27 -2.52
C SER A 20 -37.74 11.83 -3.90
N THR A 21 -36.49 11.40 -4.03
CA THR A 21 -36.12 10.20 -4.80
C THR A 21 -34.89 9.62 -4.09
N GLY A 22 -35.02 8.38 -3.60
CA GLY A 22 -34.08 7.75 -2.72
C GLY A 22 -32.74 7.39 -3.40
N ILE A 23 -31.72 8.13 -3.08
CA ILE A 23 -30.33 7.71 -3.28
C ILE A 23 -29.72 7.62 -1.88
N SER A 24 -29.51 6.40 -1.42
CA SER A 24 -28.74 6.17 -0.20
C SER A 24 -27.26 6.27 -0.54
N THR A 25 -26.61 7.34 -0.10
CA THR A 25 -25.15 7.46 -0.17
C THR A 25 -24.57 7.14 1.21
N SER A 26 -23.75 6.12 1.30
CA SER A 26 -22.93 5.88 2.49
C SER A 26 -21.53 6.46 2.23
N ILE A 27 -21.03 7.21 3.19
CA ILE A 27 -19.65 7.75 3.17
C ILE A 27 -18.78 6.84 4.03
N ASP A 28 -17.68 6.34 3.47
CA ASP A 28 -16.71 5.58 4.24
C ASP A 28 -15.84 6.51 5.12
N PRO A 29 -15.12 5.96 6.13
CA PRO A 29 -14.28 6.76 7.03
C PRO A 29 -13.14 7.52 6.34
N ASN A 30 -12.95 7.34 5.04
CA ASN A 30 -11.85 7.92 4.26
C ASN A 30 -12.30 9.06 3.34
N GLY A 31 -13.58 9.45 3.40
CA GLY A 31 -14.14 10.56 2.62
C GLY A 31 -14.51 10.21 1.18
N PHE A 32 -14.71 8.94 0.85
CA PHE A 32 -15.21 8.51 -0.45
C PHE A 32 -16.72 8.20 -0.40
N CYS A 33 -17.44 8.58 -1.47
CA CYS A 33 -18.86 8.31 -1.63
C CYS A 33 -19.06 7.05 -2.49
N HIS A 34 -19.88 6.12 -2.04
CA HIS A 34 -20.32 4.95 -2.80
C HIS A 34 -21.74 5.19 -3.34
N GLY A 35 -21.88 5.38 -4.65
CA GLY A 35 -23.18 5.45 -5.30
C GLY A 35 -23.68 4.06 -5.69
N LEU A 36 -24.84 3.64 -5.19
CA LEU A 36 -25.57 2.49 -5.71
C LEU A 36 -26.42 2.97 -6.89
N SER A 37 -26.05 2.55 -8.09
CA SER A 37 -26.86 2.75 -9.31
C SER A 37 -27.92 1.64 -9.40
N THR A 38 -29.18 2.00 -9.33
CA THR A 38 -30.26 1.14 -9.80
C THR A 38 -30.61 1.50 -11.24
N ALA A 39 -30.43 0.51 -12.09
CA ALA A 39 -30.99 0.24 -13.43
C ALA A 39 -31.50 1.38 -14.35
N ASP A 40 -31.01 1.31 -15.59
CA ASP A 40 -31.65 1.68 -16.86
C ASP A 40 -32.08 3.14 -17.08
N THR A 41 -31.09 3.97 -17.43
CA THR A 41 -31.28 4.99 -18.48
C THR A 41 -29.91 5.34 -19.10
N PRO A 42 -29.77 5.48 -20.43
CA PRO A 42 -28.54 5.93 -21.04
C PRO A 42 -28.37 7.42 -20.79
N LEU A 43 -27.67 7.78 -19.73
CA LEU A 43 -27.24 9.15 -19.50
C LEU A 43 -26.08 9.41 -20.47
N SER A 44 -26.42 10.09 -21.58
CA SER A 44 -25.46 10.89 -22.32
C SER A 44 -24.79 11.85 -21.33
N CYS A 45 -23.58 11.51 -20.93
CA CYS A 45 -22.75 12.35 -20.06
C CYS A 45 -22.42 13.65 -20.82
N VAL A 46 -23.25 14.66 -20.65
CA VAL A 46 -22.86 16.04 -20.91
C VAL A 46 -21.84 16.40 -19.86
N PHE A 47 -20.56 16.37 -20.23
CA PHE A 47 -19.49 16.96 -19.46
C PHE A 47 -19.77 18.46 -19.33
N CYS A 48 -20.46 18.87 -18.28
CA CYS A 48 -20.43 20.24 -17.82
C CYS A 48 -19.03 20.52 -17.28
N ILE A 49 -18.16 21.04 -18.16
CA ILE A 49 -16.89 21.65 -17.77
C ILE A 49 -17.26 22.95 -17.04
N LEU A 50 -17.49 22.89 -15.75
CA LEU A 50 -17.43 24.07 -14.90
C LEU A 50 -15.97 24.48 -14.83
N ARG A 51 -15.55 25.39 -15.73
CA ARG A 51 -14.28 26.10 -15.60
C ARG A 51 -14.33 26.87 -14.28
N PRO A 52 -13.43 26.64 -13.31
CA PRO A 52 -13.19 27.64 -12.27
C PRO A 52 -12.66 28.88 -12.97
N GLN A 53 -13.36 29.99 -12.82
CA GLN A 53 -12.89 31.28 -13.32
C GLN A 53 -11.58 31.61 -12.57
N PRO A 54 -10.46 31.87 -13.28
CA PRO A 54 -9.22 32.25 -12.65
C PRO A 54 -9.38 33.69 -12.08
N ARG A 55 -9.65 33.77 -10.80
CA ARG A 55 -9.54 35.04 -10.07
C ARG A 55 -8.15 35.14 -9.49
N PHE A 56 -7.13 35.34 -10.32
CA PHE A 56 -5.84 35.97 -9.97
C PHE A 56 -4.92 35.80 -11.18
N GLY A 57 -4.36 36.95 -11.63
CA GLY A 57 -3.39 37.00 -12.72
C GLY A 57 -2.07 36.34 -12.31
N TRP A 58 -1.82 35.15 -12.80
CA TRP A 58 -0.55 34.47 -12.64
C TRP A 58 0.51 35.10 -13.55
N THR A 59 1.55 35.69 -12.96
CA THR A 59 2.75 36.08 -13.68
C THR A 59 3.66 34.88 -13.89
N THR A 60 4.51 34.89 -14.92
CA THR A 60 5.50 33.85 -15.20
C THR A 60 6.37 33.56 -13.97
N THR A 61 6.62 34.53 -13.12
CA THR A 61 7.35 34.42 -11.85
C THR A 61 6.60 33.57 -10.84
N ASN A 62 5.28 33.69 -10.74
CA ASN A 62 4.46 32.90 -9.83
C ASN A 62 4.40 31.43 -10.26
N VAL A 63 4.38 31.13 -11.57
CA VAL A 63 4.43 29.78 -12.11
C VAL A 63 5.78 29.11 -11.84
N LEU A 64 6.88 29.86 -11.96
CA LEU A 64 8.23 29.34 -11.67
C LEU A 64 8.43 29.13 -10.16
N GLN A 65 7.87 29.99 -9.32
CA GLN A 65 7.94 29.85 -7.86
C GLN A 65 7.05 28.69 -7.38
N TYR A 66 5.88 28.50 -7.98
CA TYR A 66 5.03 27.33 -7.77
C TYR A 66 5.75 26.03 -8.16
N ARG A 67 6.39 25.97 -9.33
CA ARG A 67 7.20 24.82 -9.76
C ARG A 67 8.38 24.52 -8.83
N ARG A 68 9.03 25.56 -8.30
CA ARG A 68 10.13 25.43 -7.34
C ARG A 68 9.61 24.87 -6.01
N ASN A 69 8.48 25.39 -5.52
CA ASN A 69 7.82 24.90 -4.29
C ASN A 69 7.31 23.46 -4.46
N MET A 70 6.77 23.08 -5.63
CA MET A 70 6.38 21.70 -5.93
C MET A 70 7.58 20.76 -5.89
N ASN A 71 8.71 21.12 -6.52
CA ASN A 71 9.92 20.30 -6.49
C ASN A 71 10.51 20.17 -5.07
N GLU A 72 10.42 21.18 -4.23
CA GLU A 72 10.84 21.09 -2.82
C GLU A 72 9.83 20.33 -1.96
N MET A 73 8.55 20.43 -2.27
CA MET A 73 7.47 19.73 -1.57
C MET A 73 7.50 18.21 -1.81
N TYR A 74 7.94 17.76 -2.99
CA TYR A 74 8.05 16.36 -3.34
C TYR A 74 9.39 15.69 -2.93
N LYS A 75 10.38 16.47 -2.49
CA LYS A 75 11.59 15.94 -1.85
C LYS A 75 11.34 15.83 -0.35
N PRO A 76 11.35 14.85 0.27
CA PRO A 76 11.35 13.43 0.48
C PRO A 76 9.99 12.90 0.95
N LEU A 77 9.07 12.65 0.05
CA LEU A 77 7.74 12.11 0.36
C LEU A 77 7.78 10.79 1.14
N MET A 78 8.86 10.02 1.00
CA MET A 78 9.04 8.75 1.70
C MET A 78 9.20 8.89 3.24
N ALA A 79 9.58 10.08 3.74
CA ALA A 79 9.71 10.34 5.17
C ALA A 79 8.44 10.93 5.80
N ARG A 80 7.40 11.23 5.00
CA ARG A 80 6.16 11.85 5.48
C ARG A 80 5.15 10.79 5.89
N SER A 81 4.28 11.15 6.84
CA SER A 81 3.16 10.29 7.23
C SER A 81 2.20 10.05 6.07
N LEU A 82 1.35 9.01 6.18
CA LEU A 82 0.33 8.70 5.19
C LEU A 82 -0.66 9.88 5.02
N GLU A 83 -0.99 10.54 6.13
CA GLU A 83 -1.88 11.70 6.18
C GLU A 83 -1.28 12.89 5.43
N GLU A 84 -0.02 13.19 5.66
CA GLU A 84 0.68 14.31 5.00
C GLU A 84 0.76 14.08 3.49
N ARG A 85 1.10 12.87 3.06
CA ARG A 85 1.15 12.53 1.63
C ARG A 85 -0.21 12.66 0.96
N GLN A 86 -1.27 12.15 1.60
CA GLN A 86 -2.63 12.29 1.10
C GLN A 86 -3.01 13.77 0.97
N SER A 87 -2.75 14.59 2.00
CA SER A 87 -3.09 16.02 2.00
C SER A 87 -2.40 16.77 0.87
N ILE A 88 -1.09 16.54 0.69
CA ILE A 88 -0.31 17.16 -0.38
C ILE A 88 -0.86 16.77 -1.75
N THR A 89 -1.11 15.51 -1.97
CA THR A 89 -1.63 15.01 -3.25
C THR A 89 -3.04 15.55 -3.52
N TRP A 90 -3.87 15.62 -2.48
CA TRP A 90 -5.22 16.19 -2.56
C TRP A 90 -5.19 17.67 -2.96
N GLU A 91 -4.36 18.49 -2.31
CA GLU A 91 -4.20 19.91 -2.64
C GLU A 91 -3.72 20.08 -4.08
N ALA A 92 -2.72 19.30 -4.50
CA ALA A 92 -2.24 19.33 -5.88
C ALA A 92 -3.34 18.96 -6.90
N CYS A 93 -4.21 18.01 -6.56
CA CYS A 93 -5.34 17.63 -7.42
C CYS A 93 -6.40 18.73 -7.55
N ARG A 94 -6.59 19.55 -6.52
CA ARG A 94 -7.55 20.66 -6.56
C ARG A 94 -7.08 21.82 -7.43
N GLU A 95 -5.77 21.98 -7.58
CA GLU A 95 -5.15 23.06 -8.36
C GLU A 95 -4.93 22.67 -9.83
N ALA A 96 -4.87 21.38 -10.14
CA ALA A 96 -4.58 20.87 -11.47
C ALA A 96 -5.83 20.67 -12.33
N VAL A 97 -5.69 20.79 -13.64
CA VAL A 97 -6.69 20.32 -14.61
C VAL A 97 -6.42 18.84 -14.89
N LEU A 98 -7.30 17.97 -14.42
CA LEU A 98 -7.18 16.52 -14.54
C LEU A 98 -8.12 16.01 -15.63
N PRO A 99 -7.60 15.42 -16.73
CA PRO A 99 -8.43 14.91 -17.84
C PRO A 99 -9.06 13.53 -17.51
N GLY A 100 -8.75 12.96 -16.39
CA GLY A 100 -9.23 11.66 -15.91
C GLY A 100 -8.93 11.45 -14.43
N PRO A 101 -9.31 10.28 -13.87
CA PRO A 101 -9.09 10.00 -12.45
C PRO A 101 -7.61 9.95 -12.08
N VAL A 102 -7.32 10.38 -10.86
CA VAL A 102 -6.03 10.21 -10.21
C VAL A 102 -5.68 8.72 -10.14
N SER A 103 -4.44 8.36 -10.43
CA SER A 103 -4.03 6.96 -10.64
C SER A 103 -2.61 6.70 -10.14
N HIS A 104 -2.17 5.45 -10.26
CA HIS A 104 -0.80 5.03 -9.94
C HIS A 104 -0.36 5.52 -8.56
N ILE A 105 0.86 6.07 -8.45
CA ILE A 105 1.43 6.47 -7.16
C ILE A 105 0.64 7.59 -6.47
N SER A 106 0.06 8.51 -7.23
CA SER A 106 -0.81 9.56 -6.68
C SER A 106 -2.11 8.99 -6.09
N ALA A 107 -2.69 7.96 -6.71
CA ALA A 107 -3.83 7.27 -6.13
C ALA A 107 -3.45 6.46 -4.88
N VAL A 108 -2.25 5.91 -4.81
CA VAL A 108 -1.73 5.24 -3.60
C VAL A 108 -1.74 6.23 -2.41
N ASP A 109 -1.27 7.47 -2.62
CA ASP A 109 -1.33 8.51 -1.59
C ASP A 109 -2.76 8.88 -1.22
N MET A 110 -3.64 9.03 -2.23
CA MET A 110 -5.07 9.32 -1.98
C MET A 110 -5.76 8.22 -1.17
N TRP A 111 -5.35 6.95 -1.34
CA TRP A 111 -5.84 5.81 -0.57
C TRP A 111 -5.24 5.71 0.84
N LYS A 112 -4.26 6.55 1.21
CA LYS A 112 -3.56 6.51 2.51
C LYS A 112 -3.00 5.12 2.81
N VAL A 113 -2.16 4.63 1.89
CA VAL A 113 -1.45 3.37 2.06
C VAL A 113 0.05 3.57 1.77
N GLU A 114 0.87 2.67 2.26
CA GLU A 114 2.31 2.73 2.05
C GLU A 114 2.65 2.55 0.58
N GLN A 115 3.54 3.40 0.08
CA GLN A 115 4.09 3.26 -1.27
C GLN A 115 5.08 2.10 -1.32
N PRO A 116 5.13 1.33 -2.41
CA PRO A 116 6.15 0.31 -2.58
C PRO A 116 7.54 0.95 -2.66
N LEU A 117 8.53 0.37 -1.96
CA LEU A 117 9.90 0.91 -1.90
C LEU A 117 10.55 1.07 -3.26
N GLN A 118 10.26 0.16 -4.19
CA GLN A 118 10.85 0.15 -5.53
C GLN A 118 9.76 0.24 -6.57
N THR A 119 9.58 1.45 -7.10
CA THR A 119 8.69 1.73 -8.23
C THR A 119 9.37 2.70 -9.19
N SER A 120 9.09 2.57 -10.48
CA SER A 120 9.52 3.55 -11.49
C SER A 120 8.57 4.74 -11.61
N PHE A 121 7.46 4.73 -10.88
CA PHE A 121 6.59 5.90 -10.79
C PHE A 121 7.19 6.90 -9.81
N VAL A 122 7.40 8.11 -10.30
CA VAL A 122 7.99 9.19 -9.52
C VAL A 122 6.89 10.10 -8.97
N SER A 123 7.07 10.56 -7.75
CA SER A 123 6.07 11.38 -7.04
C SER A 123 6.28 12.90 -7.25
N ASP A 124 6.96 13.29 -8.33
CA ASP A 124 7.20 14.71 -8.68
C ASP A 124 6.05 15.34 -9.44
N LYS A 125 5.12 14.54 -9.94
CA LYS A 125 3.92 14.96 -10.68
C LYS A 125 2.71 14.13 -10.31
N LEU A 126 1.54 14.68 -10.57
CA LEU A 126 0.30 13.95 -10.45
C LEU A 126 0.18 12.90 -11.56
N HIS A 127 -0.22 11.70 -11.19
CA HIS A 127 -0.52 10.63 -12.13
C HIS A 127 -2.03 10.51 -12.34
N VAL A 128 -2.46 10.58 -13.61
CA VAL A 128 -3.86 10.43 -14.03
C VAL A 128 -3.98 9.40 -15.12
N THR A 129 -5.14 8.77 -15.24
CA THR A 129 -5.41 7.77 -16.29
C THR A 129 -6.58 8.21 -17.15
N VAL A 130 -6.45 8.08 -18.47
CA VAL A 130 -7.50 8.36 -19.46
C VAL A 130 -7.81 7.12 -20.27
N SER A 131 -9.03 7.02 -20.81
CA SER A 131 -9.41 5.94 -21.74
C SER A 131 -8.94 6.21 -23.17
N ASP A 132 -8.87 7.48 -23.57
CA ASP A 132 -8.46 7.92 -24.91
C ASP A 132 -7.17 8.76 -24.81
N PRO A 133 -6.09 8.39 -25.52
CA PRO A 133 -4.84 9.15 -25.54
C PRO A 133 -5.00 10.61 -25.94
N ARG A 134 -6.01 10.94 -26.72
CA ARG A 134 -6.28 12.33 -27.16
C ARG A 134 -6.60 13.26 -25.99
N LEU A 135 -7.16 12.73 -24.90
CA LEU A 135 -7.48 13.49 -23.69
C LEU A 135 -6.21 13.97 -22.94
N SER A 136 -5.05 13.40 -23.22
CA SER A 136 -3.78 13.83 -22.61
C SER A 136 -3.46 15.30 -22.86
N ARG A 137 -3.94 15.86 -23.96
CA ARG A 137 -3.74 17.29 -24.31
C ARG A 137 -4.45 18.26 -23.35
N LEU A 138 -5.39 17.78 -22.56
CA LEU A 138 -6.16 18.57 -21.60
C LEU A 138 -5.50 18.63 -20.22
N ALA A 139 -4.46 17.84 -20.01
CA ALA A 139 -3.79 17.76 -18.71
C ALA A 139 -2.92 18.99 -18.44
N SER A 140 -2.80 19.33 -17.15
CA SER A 140 -1.78 20.28 -16.70
C SER A 140 -0.37 19.75 -17.03
N PRO A 141 0.61 20.65 -17.27
CA PRO A 141 2.02 20.25 -17.53
C PRO A 141 2.64 19.42 -16.39
N ASP A 142 2.10 19.56 -15.19
CA ASP A 142 2.57 18.87 -13.98
C ASP A 142 1.85 17.53 -13.74
N ALA A 143 1.10 17.00 -14.73
CA ALA A 143 0.48 15.71 -14.67
C ALA A 143 1.13 14.71 -15.66
N TYR A 144 1.40 13.48 -15.15
CA TYR A 144 1.69 12.32 -16.00
C TYR A 144 0.39 11.65 -16.41
N VAL A 145 0.13 11.61 -17.72
CA VAL A 145 -1.08 10.98 -18.25
C VAL A 145 -0.77 9.57 -18.73
N HIS A 146 -1.46 8.61 -18.14
CA HIS A 146 -1.45 7.22 -18.55
C HIS A 146 -2.70 6.91 -19.38
N CYS A 147 -2.60 5.94 -20.29
CA CYS A 147 -3.73 5.49 -21.07
C CYS A 147 -4.08 4.04 -20.70
N TRP A 148 -5.36 3.82 -20.40
CA TRP A 148 -5.93 2.50 -20.20
C TRP A 148 -7.28 2.43 -20.88
N SER A 149 -7.37 1.73 -22.03
CA SER A 149 -8.59 1.62 -22.84
C SER A 149 -9.75 0.92 -22.12
N GLY A 150 -9.48 0.15 -21.07
CA GLY A 150 -10.48 -0.50 -20.23
C GLY A 150 -11.05 0.40 -19.12
N LEU A 151 -10.62 1.66 -19.02
CA LEU A 151 -11.13 2.58 -18.01
C LEU A 151 -12.61 2.89 -18.25
N ASP A 152 -13.44 2.67 -17.23
CA ASP A 152 -14.83 3.10 -17.22
C ASP A 152 -15.23 3.65 -15.82
N SER A 153 -16.48 4.10 -15.67
CA SER A 153 -16.98 4.76 -14.45
C SER A 153 -16.92 3.87 -13.20
N ARG A 154 -17.09 2.54 -13.33
CA ARG A 154 -17.02 1.58 -12.20
C ARG A 154 -15.65 1.54 -11.53
N HIS A 155 -14.60 1.96 -12.26
CA HIS A 155 -13.23 2.01 -11.76
C HIS A 155 -12.92 3.31 -11.00
N ILE A 156 -13.86 4.26 -10.96
CA ILE A 156 -13.64 5.58 -10.37
C ILE A 156 -14.39 5.70 -9.05
N ARG A 157 -13.73 6.26 -8.06
CA ARG A 157 -14.32 6.73 -6.80
C ARG A 157 -14.13 8.24 -6.74
N TYR A 158 -15.11 8.93 -6.19
CA TYR A 158 -15.05 10.37 -6.06
C TYR A 158 -14.86 10.75 -4.59
N THR A 159 -13.96 11.70 -4.35
CA THR A 159 -13.84 12.34 -3.04
C THR A 159 -15.04 13.27 -2.80
N THR A 160 -15.20 13.75 -1.58
CA THR A 160 -16.26 14.73 -1.23
C THR A 160 -16.17 16.00 -2.06
N ASP A 161 -14.97 16.36 -2.53
CA ASP A 161 -14.73 17.55 -3.39
C ASP A 161 -14.89 17.22 -4.89
N GLY A 162 -15.33 16.02 -5.24
CA GLY A 162 -15.55 15.61 -6.63
C GLY A 162 -14.29 15.21 -7.41
N ILE A 163 -13.14 15.04 -6.76
CA ILE A 163 -11.93 14.53 -7.41
C ILE A 163 -12.11 13.03 -7.70
N GLY A 164 -12.02 12.65 -8.98
CA GLY A 164 -12.04 11.24 -9.38
C GLY A 164 -10.71 10.57 -9.07
N VAL A 165 -10.75 9.41 -8.41
CA VAL A 165 -9.59 8.55 -8.09
C VAL A 165 -9.90 7.13 -8.55
N LEU A 166 -8.94 6.42 -9.12
CA LEU A 166 -9.12 5.00 -9.42
C LEU A 166 -9.43 4.24 -8.14
N ASN A 167 -10.35 3.28 -8.20
CA ASN A 167 -10.61 2.38 -7.09
C ASN A 167 -9.33 1.62 -6.68
N ALA A 168 -9.32 1.04 -5.48
CA ALA A 168 -8.12 0.41 -4.94
C ALA A 168 -7.59 -0.72 -5.83
N GLU A 169 -8.49 -1.51 -6.42
CA GLU A 169 -8.15 -2.64 -7.28
C GLU A 169 -7.47 -2.18 -8.58
N ALA A 170 -8.03 -1.19 -9.25
CA ALA A 170 -7.45 -0.60 -10.47
C ALA A 170 -6.12 0.10 -10.15
N THR A 171 -6.05 0.84 -9.03
CA THR A 171 -4.81 1.48 -8.58
C THR A 171 -3.70 0.45 -8.42
N TRP A 172 -3.95 -0.61 -7.65
CA TRP A 172 -2.98 -1.69 -7.44
C TRP A 172 -2.57 -2.37 -8.75
N ALA A 173 -3.53 -2.72 -9.60
CA ALA A 173 -3.27 -3.44 -10.85
C ALA A 173 -2.43 -2.61 -11.83
N LEU A 174 -2.73 -1.32 -11.97
CA LEU A 174 -1.98 -0.44 -12.88
C LEU A 174 -0.58 -0.10 -12.37
N MET A 175 -0.34 -0.17 -11.05
CA MET A 175 1.01 -0.08 -10.49
C MET A 175 1.95 -1.20 -10.98
N ALA A 176 1.43 -2.33 -11.45
CA ALA A 176 2.25 -3.45 -11.95
C ALA A 176 3.16 -3.07 -13.13
N LYS A 177 2.84 -2.02 -13.88
CA LYS A 177 3.67 -1.54 -15.00
C LYS A 177 5.04 -1.04 -14.52
N GLY A 178 5.08 -0.33 -13.41
CA GLY A 178 6.29 0.32 -12.88
C GLY A 178 6.84 -0.29 -11.59
N THR A 179 6.20 -1.36 -11.06
CA THR A 179 6.57 -1.98 -9.79
C THR A 179 6.91 -3.45 -10.01
N GLN A 180 7.90 -3.97 -9.30
CA GLN A 180 8.22 -5.39 -9.32
C GLN A 180 7.20 -6.19 -8.49
N VAL A 181 7.25 -7.53 -8.56
CA VAL A 181 6.28 -8.42 -7.91
C VAL A 181 6.30 -8.27 -6.39
N ASP A 182 7.47 -8.11 -5.78
CA ASP A 182 7.64 -7.86 -4.34
C ASP A 182 6.97 -6.57 -3.88
N GLY A 183 7.28 -5.45 -4.53
CA GLY A 183 6.63 -4.17 -4.22
C GLY A 183 5.13 -4.17 -4.51
N LEU A 184 4.67 -4.92 -5.51
CA LEU A 184 3.25 -5.09 -5.79
C LEU A 184 2.55 -5.96 -4.74
N THR A 185 3.24 -6.97 -4.20
CA THR A 185 2.77 -7.77 -3.05
C THR A 185 2.63 -6.89 -1.80
N GLU A 186 3.67 -6.11 -1.51
CA GLU A 186 3.72 -5.15 -0.40
C GLU A 186 2.56 -4.13 -0.47
N LEU A 187 2.35 -3.52 -1.64
CA LEU A 187 1.24 -2.59 -1.87
C LEU A 187 -0.13 -3.24 -1.68
N GLY A 188 -0.32 -4.46 -2.20
CA GLY A 188 -1.58 -5.18 -2.06
C GLY A 188 -1.90 -5.52 -0.60
N GLU A 189 -0.92 -6.01 0.16
CA GLU A 189 -1.04 -6.26 1.60
C GLU A 189 -1.31 -4.97 2.38
N SER A 190 -0.65 -3.86 2.02
CA SER A 190 -0.92 -2.55 2.58
C SER A 190 -2.37 -2.11 2.35
N MET A 191 -2.87 -2.23 1.12
CA MET A 191 -4.26 -1.90 0.81
C MET A 191 -5.27 -2.76 1.58
N ILE A 192 -4.98 -4.05 1.76
CA ILE A 192 -5.82 -4.98 2.55
C ILE A 192 -5.80 -4.59 4.02
N ARG A 193 -4.62 -4.37 4.60
CA ARG A 193 -4.43 -3.97 6.00
C ARG A 193 -5.16 -2.68 6.35
N HIS A 194 -5.12 -1.70 5.47
CA HIS A 194 -5.84 -0.44 5.63
C HIS A 194 -7.33 -0.52 5.24
N GLY A 195 -7.86 -1.70 4.93
CA GLY A 195 -9.28 -1.91 4.62
C GLY A 195 -9.74 -1.29 3.29
N ARG A 196 -8.82 -1.01 2.36
CA ARG A 196 -9.16 -0.40 1.06
C ARG A 196 -9.71 -1.41 0.08
N THR A 197 -9.31 -2.66 0.22
CA THR A 197 -9.73 -3.78 -0.62
C THR A 197 -9.60 -5.11 0.14
N THR A 198 -9.85 -6.21 -0.56
CA THR A 198 -9.61 -7.58 -0.08
C THR A 198 -8.85 -8.37 -1.15
N GLU A 199 -8.20 -9.47 -0.75
CA GLU A 199 -7.52 -10.36 -1.71
C GLU A 199 -8.49 -10.87 -2.79
N SER A 200 -9.74 -11.20 -2.42
CA SER A 200 -10.77 -11.62 -3.37
C SER A 200 -11.05 -10.54 -4.41
N LYS A 201 -11.29 -9.29 -3.99
CA LYS A 201 -11.55 -8.18 -4.91
C LYS A 201 -10.37 -7.89 -5.85
N LEU A 202 -9.13 -7.98 -5.35
CA LEU A 202 -7.93 -7.86 -6.18
C LEU A 202 -7.88 -8.98 -7.22
N ARG A 203 -8.19 -10.21 -6.82
CA ARG A 203 -8.23 -11.38 -7.71
C ARG A 203 -9.31 -11.24 -8.75
N ASP A 204 -10.54 -10.89 -8.35
CA ASP A 204 -11.67 -10.68 -9.24
C ASP A 204 -11.37 -9.60 -10.29
N PHE A 205 -10.72 -8.52 -9.87
CA PHE A 205 -10.27 -7.47 -10.79
C PHE A 205 -9.27 -8.01 -11.82
N VAL A 206 -8.26 -8.74 -11.36
CA VAL A 206 -7.25 -9.32 -12.26
C VAL A 206 -7.89 -10.32 -13.23
N GLU A 207 -8.87 -11.08 -12.82
CA GLU A 207 -9.55 -12.07 -13.67
C GLU A 207 -10.42 -11.41 -14.74
N ASN A 208 -11.18 -10.39 -14.36
CA ASN A 208 -12.24 -9.81 -15.20
C ASN A 208 -11.79 -8.62 -16.05
N GLU A 209 -10.73 -7.89 -15.63
CA GLU A 209 -10.30 -6.69 -16.34
C GLU A 209 -9.14 -6.97 -17.32
N THR A 210 -9.06 -6.16 -18.38
CA THR A 210 -7.96 -6.22 -19.36
C THR A 210 -7.01 -5.05 -19.17
N PHE A 211 -5.76 -5.33 -18.78
CA PHE A 211 -4.72 -4.34 -18.56
C PHE A 211 -3.33 -4.95 -18.75
N GLN A 212 -2.29 -4.10 -18.78
CA GLN A 212 -0.90 -4.55 -18.95
C GLN A 212 -0.34 -5.18 -17.67
N CYS A 213 0.65 -6.07 -17.82
CA CYS A 213 1.36 -6.71 -16.70
C CYS A 213 0.51 -7.60 -15.79
N LYS A 214 -0.63 -8.10 -16.27
CA LYS A 214 -1.55 -8.99 -15.55
C LYS A 214 -0.85 -10.20 -14.90
N ALA A 215 0.17 -10.76 -15.56
CA ALA A 215 0.96 -11.88 -15.03
C ALA A 215 1.70 -11.53 -13.72
N LYS A 216 2.22 -10.28 -13.59
CA LYS A 216 2.82 -9.83 -12.34
C LYS A 216 1.81 -9.76 -11.20
N CYS A 217 0.58 -9.34 -11.49
CA CYS A 217 -0.51 -9.31 -10.50
C CYS A 217 -0.82 -10.71 -9.98
N TYR A 218 -0.90 -11.72 -10.85
CA TYR A 218 -1.07 -13.11 -10.42
C TYR A 218 0.08 -13.63 -9.58
N ASP A 219 1.32 -13.26 -9.92
CA ASP A 219 2.49 -13.64 -9.13
C ASP A 219 2.45 -12.95 -7.75
N ALA A 220 2.10 -11.66 -7.68
CA ALA A 220 1.95 -10.92 -6.43
C ALA A 220 0.83 -11.49 -5.54
N LEU A 221 -0.37 -11.74 -6.09
CA LEU A 221 -1.49 -12.41 -5.39
C LEU A 221 -1.08 -13.76 -4.81
N THR A 222 -0.20 -14.49 -5.51
CA THR A 222 0.30 -15.78 -5.00
C THR A 222 1.19 -15.61 -3.77
N LEU A 223 1.92 -14.50 -3.68
CA LEU A 223 2.87 -14.22 -2.61
C LEU A 223 2.26 -13.44 -1.43
N MET A 224 1.05 -12.89 -1.58
CA MET A 224 0.36 -12.17 -0.51
C MET A 224 0.05 -13.06 0.69
N ASP A 225 0.16 -12.45 1.87
CA ASP A 225 -0.32 -12.96 3.15
C ASP A 225 -1.03 -11.81 3.89
N SER A 226 -2.35 -11.90 3.98
CA SER A 226 -3.19 -10.86 4.60
C SER A 226 -2.96 -10.68 6.11
N ARG A 227 -2.14 -11.54 6.72
CA ARG A 227 -1.75 -11.44 8.14
C ARG A 227 -0.55 -10.54 8.38
N SER A 228 0.13 -10.05 7.34
CA SER A 228 1.27 -9.14 7.49
C SER A 228 0.79 -7.77 7.99
N ASP A 229 1.34 -7.31 9.12
CA ASP A 229 0.93 -6.06 9.78
C ASP A 229 1.76 -4.85 9.35
N SER A 230 2.86 -5.07 8.62
CA SER A 230 3.71 -3.98 8.13
C SER A 230 4.37 -4.32 6.79
N PRO A 231 4.79 -3.30 6.01
CA PRO A 231 5.60 -3.52 4.81
C PRO A 231 6.92 -4.24 5.10
N LYS A 232 7.50 -4.02 6.28
CA LYS A 232 8.77 -4.63 6.68
C LYS A 232 8.66 -6.12 6.96
N GLU A 233 7.57 -6.55 7.52
CA GLU A 233 7.25 -7.99 7.66
C GLU A 233 7.12 -8.65 6.28
N THR A 234 6.41 -8.01 5.35
CA THR A 234 6.32 -8.46 3.96
C THR A 234 7.69 -8.59 3.32
N GLN A 235 8.55 -7.56 3.43
CA GLN A 235 9.91 -7.55 2.89
C GLN A 235 10.76 -8.67 3.50
N THR A 236 10.69 -8.86 4.81
CA THR A 236 11.41 -9.93 5.54
C THR A 236 11.00 -11.30 5.03
N ARG A 237 9.71 -11.55 4.92
CA ARG A 237 9.15 -12.80 4.42
C ARG A 237 9.55 -13.09 2.97
N LEU A 238 9.42 -12.09 2.10
CA LEU A 238 9.78 -12.21 0.68
C LEU A 238 11.28 -12.38 0.50
N CYS A 239 12.11 -11.72 1.31
CA CYS A 239 13.54 -11.95 1.34
C CYS A 239 13.84 -13.45 1.54
N LEU A 240 13.31 -14.08 2.58
CA LEU A 240 13.52 -15.51 2.86
C LEU A 240 13.03 -16.39 1.72
N TYR A 241 11.86 -16.09 1.14
CA TYR A 241 11.32 -16.86 0.01
C TYR A 241 12.22 -16.76 -1.23
N SER A 242 12.86 -15.62 -1.47
CA SER A 242 13.78 -15.47 -2.59
C SER A 242 14.99 -16.39 -2.50
N TYR A 243 15.45 -16.69 -1.28
CA TYR A 243 16.54 -17.63 -1.03
C TYR A 243 16.08 -19.09 -0.85
N GLY A 244 14.79 -19.37 -1.00
CA GLY A 244 14.24 -20.73 -0.91
C GLY A 244 13.91 -21.18 0.51
N LEU A 245 13.82 -20.26 1.47
CA LEU A 245 13.41 -20.54 2.85
C LEU A 245 11.90 -20.29 3.01
N TRP A 246 11.13 -21.36 3.00
CA TRP A 246 9.66 -21.38 3.03
C TRP A 246 9.13 -21.79 4.40
N GLY A 247 7.79 -21.74 4.59
CA GLY A 247 7.11 -22.33 5.75
C GLY A 247 7.01 -21.40 6.94
N PHE A 248 7.27 -20.08 6.76
CA PHE A 248 7.01 -19.12 7.80
C PHE A 248 5.55 -18.68 7.81
N THR A 249 4.98 -18.59 9.01
CA THR A 249 3.64 -18.04 9.28
C THR A 249 3.78 -16.59 9.72
N SER A 250 3.11 -15.68 9.03
CA SER A 250 3.09 -14.25 9.40
C SER A 250 2.19 -14.04 10.61
N ASN A 251 2.58 -13.08 11.47
CA ASN A 251 1.85 -12.63 12.64
C ASN A 251 1.36 -13.79 13.53
N TYR A 252 2.30 -14.66 13.88
CA TYR A 252 2.01 -15.90 14.60
C TYR A 252 1.81 -15.65 16.09
N SER A 253 0.61 -15.93 16.60
CA SER A 253 0.33 -15.91 18.05
C SER A 253 0.87 -17.18 18.72
N VAL A 254 1.80 -17.01 19.65
CA VAL A 254 2.44 -18.11 20.37
C VAL A 254 1.45 -18.68 21.39
N PRO A 255 1.08 -19.97 21.32
CA PRO A 255 0.14 -20.57 22.25
C PRO A 255 0.70 -20.67 23.68
N GLY A 256 -0.20 -20.59 24.67
CA GLY A 256 0.15 -20.85 26.07
C GLY A 256 0.86 -19.70 26.79
N ILE A 257 1.03 -18.54 26.16
CA ILE A 257 1.65 -17.38 26.77
C ILE A 257 0.97 -16.08 26.33
N SER A 258 0.81 -15.15 27.29
CA SER A 258 0.26 -13.82 27.05
C SER A 258 0.97 -12.80 27.94
N PHE A 259 0.84 -11.52 27.61
CA PHE A 259 1.23 -10.43 28.50
C PHE A 259 0.27 -10.33 29.70
N ASP A 260 0.69 -9.62 30.75
CA ASP A 260 -0.09 -9.45 31.98
C ASP A 260 -1.50 -8.85 31.75
N ASN A 261 -1.66 -8.08 30.68
CA ASN A 261 -2.94 -7.52 30.26
C ASN A 261 -3.81 -8.48 29.39
N GLY A 262 -3.39 -9.74 29.27
CA GLY A 262 -4.08 -10.76 28.44
C GLY A 262 -3.82 -10.68 26.93
N ALA A 263 -3.02 -9.71 26.45
CA ALA A 263 -2.69 -9.63 25.04
C ALA A 263 -1.80 -10.80 24.61
N ALA A 264 -2.10 -11.40 23.46
CA ALA A 264 -1.30 -12.49 22.91
C ALA A 264 0.12 -12.02 22.60
N ILE A 265 1.10 -12.93 22.75
CA ILE A 265 2.45 -12.73 22.25
C ILE A 265 2.48 -13.19 20.80
N THR A 266 2.80 -12.27 19.90
CA THR A 266 2.91 -12.53 18.45
C THR A 266 4.36 -12.41 18.00
N LEU A 267 4.68 -13.15 16.95
CA LEU A 267 5.95 -13.06 16.19
C LEU A 267 5.63 -12.64 14.76
N ASP A 268 6.36 -11.68 14.22
CA ASP A 268 6.11 -11.18 12.86
C ASP A 268 6.17 -12.30 11.83
N LEU A 269 7.16 -13.20 11.96
CA LEU A 269 7.24 -14.44 11.22
C LEU A 269 7.65 -15.57 12.17
N ALA A 270 7.04 -16.75 12.02
CA ALA A 270 7.38 -17.92 12.81
C ALA A 270 7.46 -19.20 11.96
N ASP A 271 8.39 -20.05 12.31
CA ASP A 271 8.40 -21.47 11.98
C ASP A 271 8.07 -22.25 13.27
N PRO A 272 6.78 -22.53 13.55
CA PRO A 272 6.39 -23.11 14.83
C PRO A 272 6.85 -24.57 15.01
N GLU A 273 7.10 -25.30 13.93
CA GLU A 273 7.63 -26.67 14.01
C GLU A 273 9.07 -26.68 14.51
N LEU A 274 9.85 -25.69 14.12
CA LEU A 274 11.25 -25.56 14.51
C LEU A 274 11.46 -24.57 15.65
N LEU A 275 10.40 -23.94 16.17
CA LEU A 275 10.46 -22.90 17.19
C LEU A 275 11.44 -21.78 16.81
N ILE A 276 11.30 -21.25 15.60
CA ILE A 276 12.08 -20.10 15.10
C ILE A 276 11.14 -18.94 14.93
N GLY A 277 11.41 -17.83 15.65
CA GLY A 277 10.73 -16.56 15.51
C GLY A 277 11.62 -15.52 14.84
N ILE A 278 11.02 -14.66 14.04
CA ILE A 278 11.70 -13.53 13.41
C ILE A 278 10.87 -12.29 13.70
N GLU A 279 11.51 -11.23 14.16
CA GLU A 279 10.90 -9.95 14.51
C GLU A 279 11.64 -8.81 13.83
N TYR A 280 10.92 -7.92 13.17
CA TYR A 280 11.49 -6.71 12.59
C TYR A 280 11.65 -5.63 13.67
N ASP A 281 12.89 -5.27 13.97
CA ASP A 281 13.23 -4.19 14.90
C ASP A 281 13.35 -2.85 14.15
N GLY A 282 12.29 -2.07 14.19
CA GLY A 282 12.26 -0.72 13.61
C GLY A 282 12.93 0.30 14.54
N ASP A 283 13.58 1.31 13.97
CA ASP A 283 14.31 2.35 14.71
C ASP A 283 13.44 3.19 15.67
N HIS A 284 12.12 3.14 15.51
CA HIS A 284 11.19 3.97 16.30
C HIS A 284 10.95 3.49 17.74
N HIS A 285 11.34 2.26 18.09
CA HIS A 285 11.04 1.66 19.40
C HIS A 285 12.11 1.86 20.46
N ARG A 286 13.25 2.51 20.14
CA ARG A 286 14.41 2.60 21.05
C ARG A 286 14.29 3.63 22.18
N THR A 287 13.26 4.48 22.17
CA THR A 287 13.12 5.60 23.15
C THR A 287 12.19 5.29 24.31
N ASP A 288 11.31 4.29 24.22
CA ASP A 288 10.39 3.94 25.30
C ASP A 288 10.95 2.80 26.18
N ARG A 289 11.31 3.16 27.45
CA ARG A 289 11.80 2.20 28.44
C ARG A 289 10.77 1.13 28.82
N THR A 290 9.48 1.43 28.73
CA THR A 290 8.40 0.49 29.06
C THR A 290 8.30 -0.55 27.97
N GLN A 291 8.32 -0.12 26.73
CA GLN A 291 8.33 -1.00 25.57
C GLN A 291 9.57 -1.91 25.58
N TRP A 292 10.77 -1.34 25.82
CA TRP A 292 12.00 -2.12 25.90
C TRP A 292 11.94 -3.25 26.97
N ARG A 293 11.38 -2.96 28.17
CA ARG A 293 11.22 -3.97 29.24
C ARG A 293 10.26 -5.06 28.82
N ARG A 294 9.18 -4.71 28.14
CA ARG A 294 8.17 -5.63 27.62
C ARG A 294 8.78 -6.57 26.56
N ASP A 295 9.57 -6.02 25.63
CA ASP A 295 10.24 -6.79 24.58
C ASP A 295 11.31 -7.73 25.16
N ALA A 296 12.09 -7.25 26.12
CA ALA A 296 13.07 -8.07 26.84
C ALA A 296 12.40 -9.21 27.64
N TRP A 297 11.24 -8.95 28.24
CA TRP A 297 10.46 -9.98 28.94
C TRP A 297 9.89 -10.99 27.92
N LYS A 298 9.27 -10.54 26.86
CA LYS A 298 8.75 -11.38 25.76
C LYS A 298 9.84 -12.33 25.24
N ARG A 299 11.03 -11.79 24.95
CA ARG A 299 12.14 -12.59 24.44
C ARG A 299 12.55 -13.70 25.42
N ARG A 300 12.74 -13.38 26.72
CA ARG A 300 13.07 -14.39 27.74
C ARG A 300 12.03 -15.48 27.85
N GLN A 301 10.74 -15.14 27.77
CA GLN A 301 9.66 -16.13 27.81
C GLN A 301 9.73 -17.05 26.60
N LEU A 302 9.88 -16.50 25.40
CA LEU A 302 10.02 -17.28 24.17
C LEU A 302 11.24 -18.23 24.22
N GLU A 303 12.39 -17.71 24.68
CA GLU A 303 13.60 -18.51 24.86
C GLU A 303 13.40 -19.67 25.87
N SER A 304 12.70 -19.41 26.98
CA SER A 304 12.38 -20.48 27.96
C SER A 304 11.47 -21.59 27.41
N MET A 305 10.69 -21.27 26.36
CA MET A 305 9.85 -22.22 25.62
C MET A 305 10.62 -22.88 24.46
N GLY A 306 11.91 -22.64 24.30
CA GLY A 306 12.75 -23.22 23.26
C GLY A 306 12.74 -22.49 21.91
N TRP A 307 12.10 -21.32 21.84
CA TRP A 307 12.13 -20.48 20.64
C TRP A 307 13.51 -19.86 20.45
N THR A 308 13.95 -19.82 19.21
CA THR A 308 15.10 -18.98 18.77
C THR A 308 14.55 -17.77 18.05
N VAL A 309 14.62 -16.60 18.69
CA VAL A 309 14.10 -15.35 18.13
C VAL A 309 15.24 -14.55 17.47
N VAL A 310 15.06 -14.20 16.20
CA VAL A 310 16.01 -13.44 15.40
C VAL A 310 15.40 -12.04 15.12
N SER A 311 16.09 -11.00 15.56
CA SER A 311 15.73 -9.63 15.20
C SER A 311 16.31 -9.29 13.83
N VAL A 312 15.49 -8.64 13.01
CA VAL A 312 15.81 -8.14 11.67
C VAL A 312 15.66 -6.64 11.65
N THR A 313 16.62 -5.95 11.06
CA THR A 313 16.65 -4.49 10.96
C THR A 313 16.58 -4.03 9.51
N GLN A 314 16.48 -2.72 9.29
CA GLN A 314 16.57 -2.13 7.96
C GLN A 314 17.90 -2.48 7.26
N LEU A 315 18.99 -2.65 8.01
CA LEU A 315 20.30 -3.00 7.46
C LEU A 315 20.28 -4.39 6.84
N ASP A 316 19.65 -5.37 7.49
CA ASP A 316 19.55 -6.75 6.99
C ASP A 316 18.79 -6.85 5.65
N LEU A 317 17.94 -5.87 5.36
CA LEU A 317 17.13 -5.81 4.15
C LEU A 317 17.65 -4.81 3.09
N SER A 318 18.72 -4.07 3.39
CA SER A 318 19.18 -2.91 2.61
C SER A 318 19.66 -3.27 1.20
N ASP A 319 20.49 -4.27 1.09
CA ASP A 319 21.11 -4.70 -0.16
C ASP A 319 21.28 -6.22 -0.24
N GLU A 320 21.77 -6.70 -1.37
CA GLU A 320 21.89 -8.13 -1.61
C GLU A 320 22.86 -8.86 -0.66
N PRO A 321 24.08 -8.34 -0.33
CA PRO A 321 24.97 -8.96 0.64
C PRO A 321 24.33 -9.11 2.04
N HIS A 322 23.63 -8.08 2.53
CA HIS A 322 22.96 -8.14 3.84
C HIS A 322 21.78 -9.13 3.83
N ARG A 323 20.96 -9.11 2.78
CA ARG A 323 19.88 -10.09 2.60
C ARG A 323 20.39 -11.54 2.54
N ALA A 324 21.52 -11.76 1.83
CA ALA A 324 22.16 -13.07 1.78
C ALA A 324 22.67 -13.51 3.16
N ALA A 325 23.31 -12.62 3.91
CA ALA A 325 23.78 -12.89 5.26
C ALA A 325 22.64 -13.23 6.21
N PHE A 326 21.54 -12.48 6.15
CA PHE A 326 20.32 -12.77 6.91
C PHE A 326 19.75 -14.16 6.56
N ALA A 327 19.58 -14.47 5.28
CA ALA A 327 19.08 -15.77 4.84
C ALA A 327 20.01 -16.91 5.26
N MET A 328 21.33 -16.74 5.20
CA MET A 328 22.31 -17.71 5.68
C MET A 328 22.19 -17.96 7.18
N ASN A 329 21.97 -16.91 7.98
CA ASN A 329 21.75 -17.05 9.42
C ASN A 329 20.51 -17.90 9.72
N ILE A 330 19.38 -17.62 9.07
CA ILE A 330 18.13 -18.41 9.23
C ILE A 330 18.34 -19.85 8.77
N ALA A 331 19.03 -20.09 7.66
CA ALA A 331 19.34 -21.44 7.19
C ALA A 331 20.24 -22.21 8.19
N ALA A 332 21.22 -21.54 8.79
CA ALA A 332 22.09 -22.14 9.80
C ALA A 332 21.31 -22.51 11.08
N ILE A 333 20.37 -21.68 11.51
CA ILE A 333 19.48 -21.98 12.64
C ILE A 333 18.60 -23.21 12.32
N ARG A 334 17.96 -23.24 11.15
CA ARG A 334 17.17 -24.39 10.69
C ARG A 334 18.00 -25.67 10.60
N ALA A 335 19.23 -25.57 10.05
CA ALA A 335 20.13 -26.72 9.93
C ALA A 335 20.46 -27.32 11.29
N ARG A 336 20.74 -26.51 12.31
CA ARG A 336 20.99 -26.97 13.68
C ARG A 336 19.77 -27.63 14.27
N LYS A 337 18.58 -27.06 14.12
CA LYS A 337 17.31 -27.61 14.64
C LYS A 337 16.93 -28.94 13.97
N LEU A 338 17.22 -29.07 12.67
CA LEU A 338 16.91 -30.29 11.88
C LEU A 338 18.01 -31.33 11.90
N GLY A 339 19.21 -31.03 12.43
CA GLY A 339 20.37 -31.92 12.38
C GLY A 339 20.89 -32.22 10.97
N ARG A 340 20.57 -31.39 9.97
CA ARG A 340 20.99 -31.57 8.58
C ARG A 340 21.20 -30.21 7.88
N PRO A 341 22.11 -30.16 6.89
CA PRO A 341 22.33 -28.92 6.16
C PRO A 341 21.09 -28.49 5.37
N ILE A 342 20.87 -27.17 5.29
CA ILE A 342 19.86 -26.54 4.48
C ILE A 342 20.55 -25.88 3.27
N ALA A 343 20.18 -26.30 2.08
CA ALA A 343 20.66 -25.66 0.86
C ALA A 343 19.94 -24.34 0.63
N LEU A 344 20.71 -23.26 0.56
CA LEU A 344 20.22 -21.96 0.09
C LEU A 344 20.32 -21.89 -1.43
N SER A 345 19.33 -21.28 -2.06
CA SER A 345 19.44 -20.86 -3.45
C SER A 345 20.09 -19.48 -3.52
N THR A 346 20.69 -19.15 -4.67
CA THR A 346 20.83 -17.74 -5.06
C THR A 346 19.45 -17.10 -5.16
N PRO A 347 19.31 -15.77 -5.04
CA PRO A 347 18.00 -15.12 -5.11
C PRO A 347 17.23 -15.54 -6.36
N LEU A 348 16.07 -16.10 -6.16
CA LEU A 348 15.21 -16.57 -7.24
C LEU A 348 14.44 -15.40 -7.85
N PRO A 349 14.31 -15.32 -9.17
CA PRO A 349 13.40 -14.39 -9.80
C PRO A 349 11.96 -14.57 -9.26
N TRP A 350 11.24 -13.50 -9.01
CA TRP A 350 9.91 -13.50 -8.36
C TRP A 350 8.91 -14.45 -9.02
N ARG A 351 8.93 -14.55 -10.34
CA ARG A 351 8.11 -15.54 -11.06
C ARG A 351 8.40 -16.98 -10.64
N LYS A 352 9.68 -17.33 -10.39
CA LYS A 352 10.05 -18.66 -9.88
C LYS A 352 9.60 -18.84 -8.43
N VAL A 353 9.73 -17.80 -7.61
CA VAL A 353 9.22 -17.77 -6.23
C VAL A 353 7.72 -18.06 -6.21
N ALA A 354 6.94 -17.30 -6.98
CA ALA A 354 5.49 -17.49 -7.09
C ALA A 354 5.11 -18.88 -7.65
N CYS A 355 5.82 -19.38 -8.66
CA CYS A 355 5.59 -20.74 -9.16
C CYS A 355 5.82 -21.82 -8.10
N ARG A 356 6.86 -21.69 -7.26
CA ARG A 356 7.12 -22.63 -6.16
C ARG A 356 6.04 -22.55 -5.10
N MET A 357 5.61 -21.33 -4.72
CA MET A 357 4.52 -21.12 -3.77
C MET A 357 3.23 -21.77 -4.23
N ARG A 358 2.85 -21.59 -5.51
CA ARG A 358 1.66 -22.24 -6.08
C ARG A 358 1.71 -23.77 -6.01
N ARG A 359 2.90 -24.38 -6.17
CA ARG A 359 3.06 -25.84 -6.04
C ARG A 359 2.88 -26.29 -4.59
N MET A 360 3.44 -25.58 -3.62
CA MET A 360 3.30 -25.90 -2.20
C MET A 360 1.87 -25.77 -1.68
N ARG A 361 1.11 -24.77 -2.17
CA ARG A 361 -0.31 -24.60 -1.78
C ARG A 361 -1.27 -25.62 -2.40
N ARG A 362 -0.81 -26.44 -3.36
CA ARG A 362 -1.60 -27.51 -4.00
C ARG A 362 -1.42 -28.87 -3.35
N ILE A 363 -0.47 -29.00 -2.46
CA ILE A 363 -0.20 -30.18 -1.66
C ILE A 363 -0.92 -30.06 -0.31
#